data_8d46919f617f761794d87750b84ed05b
#
_entry.id   8d46919f617f761794d87750b84ed05b
#
_cell.length_a   1.000
_cell.length_b   1.000
_cell.length_c   1.000
_cell.angle_alpha   90.00
_cell.angle_beta   90.00
_cell.angle_gamma   90.00
#
_symmetry.space_group_name_H-M   'P 1'
#
loop_
_entity.id
_entity.type
_entity.pdbx_description
1 polymer ?
#
loop_
_entity_poly.entity_id
_entity_poly.type
_entity_poly.pdbx_seq_one_letter_code
_entity_poly.pdbx_strand_id
1 'polypeptide(L)'
;MERTRRPDITFCRNGRISITARVVRLLSLQPGDSINIAFHLGECYLLASRHENAIGRHIAQCYPTKKGSRNYCANSVMLCRLMLDNCKIREQRASFMVGKEETRNGEVYLPIIYKMPL
;
A
#
# COMPACT_ATOMS: atom_id res chain seq x y z
N MET A 1 9.99 27.59 -3.65
CA MET A 1 8.64 27.04 -3.80
C MET A 1 8.66 25.55 -3.45
N GLU A 2 7.90 25.20 -2.46
CA GLU A 2 7.79 23.82 -2.07
C GLU A 2 6.85 23.05 -2.98
N ARG A 3 7.31 21.92 -3.47
CA ARG A 3 6.45 21.02 -4.19
C ARG A 3 5.90 20.00 -3.21
N THR A 4 4.61 20.00 -3.06
CA THR A 4 3.96 18.96 -2.29
C THR A 4 3.99 17.69 -3.12
N ARG A 5 4.72 16.69 -2.66
CA ARG A 5 4.77 15.41 -3.32
C ARG A 5 3.41 14.72 -3.20
N ARG A 6 2.95 14.09 -4.28
CA ARG A 6 1.72 13.33 -4.26
C ARG A 6 1.84 12.13 -3.33
N PRO A 7 0.76 11.78 -2.61
CA PRO A 7 0.77 10.57 -1.81
C PRO A 7 1.08 9.33 -2.64
N ASP A 8 1.72 8.36 -2.03
CA ASP A 8 2.09 7.13 -2.70
C ASP A 8 1.00 6.07 -2.61
N ILE A 9 0.25 6.03 -1.51
CA ILE A 9 -0.81 5.05 -1.32
C ILE A 9 -1.92 5.66 -0.46
N THR A 10 -3.18 5.34 -0.79
CA THR A 10 -4.33 5.86 -0.06
C THR A 10 -5.23 4.69 0.34
N PHE A 11 -5.63 4.66 1.61
CA PHE A 11 -6.54 3.66 2.16
C PHE A 11 -7.87 4.33 2.48
N CYS A 12 -8.97 3.72 2.04
CA CYS A 12 -10.32 4.20 2.30
C CYS A 12 -11.07 3.19 3.17
N ARG A 13 -11.90 3.67 4.10
CA ARG A 13 -12.64 2.78 5.00
C ARG A 13 -13.58 1.82 4.27
N ASN A 14 -14.04 2.19 3.08
CA ASN A 14 -14.87 1.31 2.27
C ASN A 14 -14.09 0.15 1.65
N GLY A 15 -12.77 0.11 1.84
CA GLY A 15 -11.93 -0.96 1.36
C GLY A 15 -11.09 -0.62 0.13
N ARG A 16 -11.34 0.53 -0.49
CA ARG A 16 -10.58 0.92 -1.67
C ARG A 16 -9.17 1.34 -1.29
N ILE A 17 -8.20 0.83 -2.04
CA ILE A 17 -6.80 1.18 -1.89
C ILE A 17 -6.31 1.70 -3.23
N SER A 18 -5.80 2.92 -3.23
CA SER A 18 -5.23 3.54 -4.43
C SER A 18 -3.72 3.49 -4.36
N ILE A 19 -3.08 2.94 -5.39
CA ILE A 19 -1.65 2.67 -5.42
C ILE A 19 -1.06 3.40 -6.62
N THR A 20 -0.11 4.31 -6.37
CA THR A 20 0.48 5.07 -7.46
C THR A 20 1.51 4.25 -8.24
N ALA A 21 1.81 4.71 -9.45
CA ALA A 21 2.79 4.07 -10.31
C ALA A 21 4.15 3.90 -9.63
N ARG A 22 4.51 4.83 -8.75
CA ARG A 22 5.78 4.74 -8.03
C ARG A 22 5.83 3.50 -7.15
N VAL A 23 4.77 3.23 -6.40
CA VAL A 23 4.70 2.05 -5.53
C VAL A 23 4.64 0.78 -6.37
N VAL A 24 3.86 0.80 -7.45
CA VAL A 24 3.78 -0.34 -8.38
C VAL A 24 5.17 -0.71 -8.87
N ARG A 25 5.95 0.29 -9.25
CA ARG A 25 7.31 0.08 -9.75
C ARG A 25 8.26 -0.42 -8.66
N LEU A 26 8.22 0.19 -7.49
CA LEU A 26 9.11 -0.19 -6.39
C LEU A 26 8.87 -1.61 -5.92
N LEU A 27 7.61 -2.06 -5.91
CA LEU A 27 7.26 -3.42 -5.53
C LEU A 27 7.22 -4.39 -6.72
N SER A 28 7.43 -3.90 -7.92
CA SER A 28 7.32 -4.69 -9.16
C SER A 28 5.99 -5.41 -9.26
N LEU A 29 4.91 -4.70 -8.93
CA LEU A 29 3.57 -5.30 -8.93
C LEU A 29 3.13 -5.65 -10.34
N GLN A 30 2.58 -6.86 -10.47
CA GLN A 30 1.93 -7.33 -11.67
C GLN A 30 0.43 -7.49 -11.38
N PRO A 31 -0.43 -7.41 -12.41
CA PRO A 31 -1.86 -7.62 -12.18
C PRO A 31 -2.11 -8.94 -11.45
N GLY A 32 -2.90 -8.90 -10.39
CA GLY A 32 -3.20 -10.07 -9.57
C GLY A 32 -2.30 -10.26 -8.37
N ASP A 33 -1.16 -9.58 -8.31
CA ASP A 33 -0.32 -9.61 -7.11
C ASP A 33 -1.07 -8.96 -5.96
N SER A 34 -0.81 -9.41 -4.74
CA SER A 34 -1.46 -8.86 -3.56
C SER A 34 -0.50 -7.99 -2.76
N ILE A 35 -1.05 -6.99 -2.07
CA ILE A 35 -0.27 -6.23 -1.10
C ILE A 35 -0.70 -6.60 0.31
N ASN A 36 0.21 -6.39 1.24
CA ASN A 36 -0.06 -6.61 2.64
C ASN A 36 0.72 -5.60 3.47
N ILE A 37 0.40 -5.54 4.75
CA ILE A 37 1.05 -4.62 5.68
C ILE A 37 1.65 -5.45 6.81
N ALA A 38 2.89 -5.13 7.16
CA ALA A 38 3.58 -5.75 8.29
C ALA A 38 3.96 -4.67 9.29
N PHE A 39 3.83 -4.98 10.56
CA PHE A 39 4.22 -4.09 11.65
C PHE A 39 5.44 -4.69 12.35
N HIS A 40 6.45 -3.87 12.56
CA HIS A 40 7.67 -4.31 13.22
C HIS A 40 8.28 -3.16 13.99
N LEU A 41 8.44 -3.35 15.30
CA LEU A 41 9.04 -2.35 16.20
C LEU A 41 8.39 -0.96 16.06
N GLY A 42 7.06 -0.93 15.98
CA GLY A 42 6.31 0.32 15.89
C GLY A 42 6.27 0.93 14.50
N GLU A 43 6.92 0.30 13.53
CA GLU A 43 6.91 0.79 12.16
C GLU A 43 6.01 -0.08 11.28
N CYS A 44 5.52 0.52 10.21
CA CYS A 44 4.61 -0.13 9.29
C CYS A 44 5.27 -0.25 7.92
N TYR A 45 5.16 -1.42 7.31
CA TYR A 45 5.77 -1.71 6.02
C TYR A 45 4.75 -2.26 5.05
N LEU A 46 4.87 -1.85 3.78
CA LEU A 46 4.07 -2.37 2.69
C LEU A 46 4.91 -3.41 1.95
N LEU A 47 4.30 -4.55 1.66
CA LEU A 47 4.98 -5.61 0.91
C LEU A 47 4.02 -6.27 -0.06
N ALA A 48 4.57 -6.94 -1.05
CA ALA A 48 3.80 -7.60 -2.09
C ALA A 48 3.96 -9.11 -2.01
N SER A 49 2.90 -9.82 -2.38
CA SER A 49 2.92 -11.27 -2.58
C SER A 49 2.56 -11.55 -4.03
N ARG A 50 3.33 -12.41 -4.68
CA ARG A 50 3.09 -12.72 -6.08
C ARG A 50 1.81 -13.54 -6.23
N HIS A 51 1.09 -13.30 -7.30
CA HIS A 51 -0.18 -13.96 -7.58
C HIS A 51 -0.04 -15.49 -7.53
N GLU A 52 1.01 -16.01 -8.12
CA GLU A 52 1.25 -17.46 -8.17
C GLU A 52 1.58 -18.07 -6.81
N ASN A 53 2.02 -17.24 -5.85
CA ASN A 53 2.39 -17.71 -4.51
C ASN A 53 1.31 -17.42 -3.47
N ALA A 54 0.21 -16.84 -3.87
CA ALA A 54 -0.86 -16.47 -2.95
C ALA A 54 -1.80 -17.63 -2.72
N ILE A 55 -1.34 -18.62 -1.97
CA ILE A 55 -2.17 -19.78 -1.65
C ILE A 55 -3.16 -19.40 -0.56
N GLY A 56 -4.43 -19.26 -0.95
CA GLY A 56 -5.54 -19.15 -0.02
C GLY A 56 -5.68 -17.86 0.77
N ARG A 57 -4.89 -16.83 0.49
CA ARG A 57 -5.03 -15.54 1.19
C ARG A 57 -4.93 -14.39 0.20
N HIS A 58 -6.07 -14.03 -0.32
CA HIS A 58 -6.19 -12.87 -1.18
C HIS A 58 -6.60 -11.68 -0.35
N ILE A 59 -5.64 -11.04 0.28
CA ILE A 59 -5.96 -9.92 1.15
C ILE A 59 -6.28 -8.69 0.32
N ALA A 60 -5.42 -8.33 -0.61
CA ALA A 60 -5.65 -7.15 -1.45
C ALA A 60 -4.99 -7.36 -2.81
N GLN A 61 -5.72 -7.99 -3.73
CA GLN A 61 -5.21 -8.18 -5.08
C GLN A 61 -5.25 -6.88 -5.85
N CYS A 62 -4.17 -6.59 -6.56
CA CYS A 62 -3.95 -5.31 -7.22
C CYS A 62 -4.12 -5.45 -8.73
N TYR A 63 -4.80 -4.48 -9.31
CA TYR A 63 -5.03 -4.42 -10.75
C TYR A 63 -4.92 -2.98 -11.23
N PRO A 64 -4.51 -2.73 -12.48
CA PRO A 64 -4.53 -1.38 -13.02
C PRO A 64 -5.91 -0.73 -12.85
N THR A 65 -5.93 0.55 -12.56
CA THR A 65 -7.19 1.29 -12.37
C THR A 65 -8.03 1.31 -13.64
N LYS A 66 -7.36 1.23 -14.78
CA LYS A 66 -8.00 1.09 -16.09
C LYS A 66 -6.96 0.50 -17.04
N LYS A 67 -7.40 0.04 -18.21
CA LYS A 67 -6.50 -0.56 -19.19
C LYS A 67 -5.36 0.39 -19.53
N GLY A 68 -4.13 -0.10 -19.40
CA GLY A 68 -2.93 0.69 -19.72
C GLY A 68 -2.47 1.63 -18.63
N SER A 69 -3.21 1.73 -17.52
CA SER A 69 -2.81 2.60 -16.41
C SER A 69 -1.60 2.02 -15.68
N ARG A 70 -0.71 2.90 -15.25
CA ARG A 70 0.42 2.54 -14.39
C ARG A 70 0.03 2.57 -12.93
N ASN A 71 -1.09 3.21 -12.61
CA ASN A 71 -1.63 3.24 -11.25
C ASN A 71 -2.49 2.01 -11.04
N TYR A 72 -2.40 1.44 -9.85
CA TYR A 72 -3.16 0.24 -9.52
C TYR A 72 -4.16 0.56 -8.40
N CYS A 73 -5.12 -0.33 -8.24
CA CYS A 73 -6.03 -0.27 -7.10
C CYS A 73 -6.25 -1.68 -6.57
N ALA A 74 -6.69 -1.74 -5.33
CA ALA A 74 -7.02 -2.98 -4.65
C ALA A 74 -8.23 -2.74 -3.77
N ASN A 75 -8.84 -3.80 -3.26
CA ASN A 75 -9.96 -3.70 -2.33
C ASN A 75 -9.76 -4.67 -1.19
N SER A 76 -9.76 -4.15 0.02
CA SER A 76 -9.74 -4.94 1.25
C SER A 76 -10.19 -4.08 2.41
N VAL A 77 -11.42 -4.29 2.85
CA VAL A 77 -11.95 -3.58 4.00
C VAL A 77 -11.10 -3.88 5.23
N MET A 78 -10.70 -5.15 5.41
CA MET A 78 -9.88 -5.55 6.54
C MET A 78 -8.55 -4.82 6.58
N LEU A 79 -7.84 -4.76 5.45
CA LEU A 79 -6.54 -4.11 5.38
C LEU A 79 -6.65 -2.60 5.60
N CYS A 80 -7.67 -1.98 5.02
CA CYS A 80 -7.91 -0.55 5.20
C CYS A 80 -8.22 -0.21 6.66
N ARG A 81 -9.08 -1.01 7.31
CA ARG A 81 -9.38 -0.79 8.71
C ARG A 81 -8.17 -1.00 9.60
N LEU A 82 -7.41 -2.05 9.31
CA LEU A 82 -6.19 -2.32 10.07
C LEU A 82 -5.25 -1.11 10.00
N MET A 83 -5.05 -0.56 8.82
CA MET A 83 -4.16 0.57 8.64
C MET A 83 -4.69 1.84 9.31
N LEU A 84 -5.94 2.17 9.06
CA LEU A 84 -6.54 3.39 9.61
C LEU A 84 -6.64 3.34 11.14
N ASP A 85 -7.05 2.19 11.68
CA ASP A 85 -7.19 2.05 13.13
C ASP A 85 -5.84 2.04 13.83
N ASN A 86 -4.84 1.40 13.22
CA ASN A 86 -3.50 1.38 13.79
C ASN A 86 -2.90 2.79 13.88
N CYS A 87 -3.20 3.63 12.91
CA CYS A 87 -2.74 5.02 12.89
C CYS A 87 -3.69 5.97 13.61
N LYS A 88 -4.76 5.44 14.22
CA LYS A 88 -5.77 6.20 14.96
C LYS A 88 -6.44 7.28 14.10
N ILE A 89 -6.67 6.95 12.83
CA ILE A 89 -7.31 7.85 11.88
C ILE A 89 -8.81 7.60 11.90
N ARG A 90 -9.59 8.68 12.11
CA ARG A 90 -11.05 8.61 12.15
C ARG A 90 -11.69 8.96 10.83
N GLU A 91 -10.95 9.59 9.93
CA GLU A 91 -11.44 10.02 8.64
C GLU A 91 -11.77 8.82 7.75
N GLN A 92 -12.53 9.05 6.68
CA GLN A 92 -12.93 8.01 5.75
C GLN A 92 -11.76 7.50 4.91
N ARG A 93 -10.72 8.29 4.79
CA ARG A 93 -9.53 7.89 4.04
C ARG A 93 -8.29 8.60 4.58
N ALA A 94 -7.15 7.99 4.31
CA ALA A 94 -5.87 8.61 4.63
C ALA A 94 -4.84 8.23 3.57
N SER A 95 -3.97 9.16 3.27
CA SER A 95 -2.91 9.01 2.28
C SER A 95 -1.56 8.99 2.97
N PHE A 96 -0.67 8.16 2.44
CA PHE A 96 0.66 7.95 3.02
C PHE A 96 1.74 8.05 1.96
N MET A 97 2.93 8.41 2.41
CA MET A 97 4.14 8.35 1.59
C MET A 97 4.85 7.03 1.91
N VAL A 98 5.63 6.53 0.96
CA VAL A 98 6.52 5.40 1.26
C VAL A 98 7.96 5.90 1.25
N GLY A 99 8.76 5.31 2.11
CA GLY A 99 10.16 5.64 2.20
C GLY A 99 11.00 4.80 1.24
N LYS A 100 12.31 4.83 1.46
CA LYS A 100 13.23 4.07 0.63
C LYS A 100 13.01 2.58 0.84
N GLU A 101 13.00 1.81 -0.24
CA GLU A 101 12.82 0.37 -0.17
C GLU A 101 13.94 -0.30 0.61
N GLU A 102 13.55 -1.31 1.39
CA GLU A 102 14.49 -2.17 2.12
C GLU A 102 14.30 -3.59 1.62
N THR A 103 15.39 -4.29 1.39
CA THR A 103 15.35 -5.67 0.94
C THR A 103 15.84 -6.58 2.06
N ARG A 104 15.01 -7.55 2.43
CA ARG A 104 15.36 -8.55 3.45
C ARG A 104 14.96 -9.93 2.95
N ASN A 105 15.90 -10.87 2.95
CA ASN A 105 15.66 -12.24 2.49
C ASN A 105 15.03 -12.29 1.10
N GLY A 106 15.46 -11.38 0.20
CA GLY A 106 14.95 -11.33 -1.16
C GLY A 106 13.61 -10.64 -1.32
N GLU A 107 12.99 -10.19 -0.24
CA GLU A 107 11.72 -9.47 -0.30
C GLU A 107 11.92 -7.98 -0.12
N VAL A 108 11.14 -7.20 -0.87
CA VAL A 108 11.17 -5.74 -0.80
C VAL A 108 10.11 -5.26 0.18
N TYR A 109 10.53 -4.44 1.12
CA TYR A 109 9.65 -3.78 2.10
C TYR A 109 9.70 -2.29 1.88
N LEU A 110 8.55 -1.64 1.81
CA LEU A 110 8.46 -0.18 1.71
C LEU A 110 7.95 0.38 3.03
N PRO A 111 8.77 1.16 3.74
CA PRO A 111 8.29 1.82 4.96
C PRO A 111 7.14 2.76 4.63
N ILE A 112 6.05 2.68 5.37
CA ILE A 112 4.93 3.59 5.22
C ILE A 112 5.12 4.72 6.21
N ILE A 113 5.16 5.94 5.70
CA ILE A 113 5.39 7.12 6.50
C ILE A 113 4.08 7.83 6.73
N TYR A 114 3.66 7.88 7.97
CA TYR A 114 2.49 8.63 8.37
C TYR A 114 2.94 9.96 8.99
N LYS A 115 2.56 11.05 8.33
CA LYS A 115 2.81 12.37 8.90
C LYS A 115 1.56 12.84 9.60
N MET A 116 1.68 13.04 10.90
CA MET A 116 0.63 13.71 11.64
C MET A 116 0.51 15.13 11.11
N PRO A 117 -0.70 15.58 10.77
CA PRO A 117 -0.86 17.01 10.45
C PRO A 117 -0.54 17.82 11.69
N LEU A 118 0.25 18.80 11.49
CA LEU A 118 0.62 19.71 12.58
C LEU A 118 -0.53 20.66 12.92
#